data_f43183c314e0be7534db7870825104af
#
_entry.id   f43183c314e0be7534db7870825104af
#
_cell.length_a   1.000
_cell.length_b   1.000
_cell.length_c   1.000
_cell.angle_alpha   90.00
_cell.angle_beta   90.00
_cell.angle_gamma   90.00
#
_symmetry.space_group_name_H-M   'P 1'
#
loop_
_entity.id
_entity.type
_entity.pdbx_description
1 polymer ?
#
loop_
_entity_poly.entity_id
_entity_poly.type
_entity_poly.pdbx_seq_one_letter_code
_entity_poly.pdbx_strand_id
1 'polypeptide(L)'
;MNPALTSPPRLRDLPRPAWRVATLAGMASYLDAGCIITSGGALVLYKEHFGITLAQIGQLSAMMTLLFAIGALVGGRMGDRFGRRLVFTTTMMGLATGAAMMACAANVGMVYAGTMLVGFCIGADLPVSMTMIAEEAPPGFKGRLVAFSHVLWMAAIGTTFLLQVAVGEWGVLGARILWGHILVVAVLVLVLRAALPESREWIEANERIQQAGGHGASQEAGGLRQLLGKRYVGALVALALFYGVFNLAANTGGQFGTLLYTELAGTSVSTAGAVNTVALVVSMIGAVVFMRTVDLPSRMVWFLCGGLIVIAGVAVPVVFGVNVASLATWQILQGVGGAFAGESMWKVWSQELFPTLLRSTAQGVTTFFTRVLAAVAALGTPYLIQDGPSTLFVALTAAVSFTTALGWFVIRKLPVADAEPFEPAHDARQMVHLSEPTM
;
A
#
# COMPACT_ATOMS: atom_id res chain seq x y z
N MET A 1 23.79 31.91 14.79
CA MET A 1 22.63 32.45 14.06
C MET A 1 22.99 32.46 12.59
N ASN A 2 22.46 31.54 11.81
CA ASN A 2 22.75 31.42 10.39
C ASN A 2 21.49 31.90 9.64
N PRO A 3 21.54 33.06 8.93
CA PRO A 3 20.37 33.65 8.30
C PRO A 3 20.24 33.17 6.86
N ALA A 4 19.84 31.94 6.69
CA ALA A 4 19.41 31.43 5.38
C ALA A 4 18.29 30.40 5.56
N LEU A 5 17.18 30.82 6.17
CA LEU A 5 15.90 30.19 5.93
C LEU A 5 15.45 30.62 4.53
N THR A 6 16.11 30.07 3.52
CA THR A 6 15.64 30.16 2.14
C THR A 6 14.29 29.47 2.08
N SER A 7 13.33 30.13 1.44
CA SER A 7 12.00 29.56 1.14
C SER A 7 12.14 28.11 0.64
N PRO A 8 11.26 27.18 1.05
CA PRO A 8 11.40 25.79 0.64
C PRO A 8 11.49 25.70 -0.89
N PRO A 9 12.47 24.96 -1.42
CA PRO A 9 12.75 24.91 -2.86
C PRO A 9 11.48 24.47 -3.61
N ARG A 10 11.20 25.10 -4.76
CA ARG A 10 9.96 24.84 -5.53
C ARG A 10 10.13 23.60 -6.39
N LEU A 11 9.06 22.82 -6.62
CA LEU A 11 9.09 21.62 -7.48
C LEU A 11 9.60 21.90 -8.91
N ARG A 12 9.39 23.11 -9.43
CA ARG A 12 9.91 23.52 -10.74
C ARG A 12 11.43 23.65 -10.79
N ASP A 13 12.10 23.75 -9.64
CA ASP A 13 13.55 23.89 -9.55
C ASP A 13 14.25 22.51 -9.53
N LEU A 14 13.48 21.40 -9.57
CA LEU A 14 13.99 20.04 -9.63
C LEU A 14 14.70 19.77 -10.97
N PRO A 15 15.90 19.19 -10.93
CA PRO A 15 16.60 18.80 -12.14
C PRO A 15 15.87 17.68 -12.89
N ARG A 16 15.91 17.72 -14.22
CA ARG A 16 15.28 16.71 -15.09
C ARG A 16 15.62 15.25 -14.73
N PRO A 17 16.88 14.90 -14.36
CA PRO A 17 17.21 13.54 -13.94
C PRO A 17 16.41 13.09 -12.72
N ALA A 18 16.24 13.93 -11.68
CA ALA A 18 15.48 13.58 -10.48
C ALA A 18 13.98 13.35 -10.80
N TRP A 19 13.39 14.18 -11.67
CA TRP A 19 12.02 13.94 -12.17
C TRP A 19 11.89 12.63 -12.93
N ARG A 20 12.89 12.31 -13.78
CA ARG A 20 12.90 11.05 -14.52
C ARG A 20 12.90 9.84 -13.58
N VAL A 21 13.78 9.83 -12.58
CA VAL A 21 13.84 8.76 -11.59
C VAL A 21 12.53 8.70 -10.79
N ALA A 22 12.04 9.82 -10.26
CA ALA A 22 10.82 9.87 -9.47
C ALA A 22 9.60 9.37 -10.26
N THR A 23 9.49 9.71 -11.55
CA THR A 23 8.40 9.23 -12.40
C THR A 23 8.54 7.74 -12.67
N LEU A 24 9.70 7.28 -13.16
CA LEU A 24 9.89 5.89 -13.57
C LEU A 24 9.87 4.93 -12.38
N ALA A 25 10.48 5.27 -11.25
CA ALA A 25 10.38 4.47 -10.04
C ALA A 25 8.98 4.60 -9.42
N GLY A 26 8.37 5.79 -9.41
CA GLY A 26 7.02 6.02 -8.92
C GLY A 26 5.93 5.28 -9.69
N MET A 27 6.18 4.86 -10.93
CA MET A 27 5.27 3.98 -11.70
C MET A 27 5.07 2.60 -11.03
N ALA A 28 5.90 2.20 -10.07
CA ALA A 28 5.60 1.04 -9.21
C ALA A 28 4.28 1.24 -8.45
N SER A 29 4.03 2.45 -7.93
CA SER A 29 2.77 2.76 -7.24
C SER A 29 1.57 2.78 -8.21
N TYR A 30 1.78 3.23 -9.45
CA TYR A 30 0.76 3.13 -10.49
C TYR A 30 0.40 1.66 -10.76
N LEU A 31 1.40 0.80 -10.97
CA LEU A 31 1.18 -0.61 -11.25
C LEU A 31 0.58 -1.35 -10.05
N ASP A 32 0.95 -1.00 -8.80
CA ASP A 32 0.36 -1.54 -7.58
C ASP A 32 -1.16 -1.30 -7.55
N ALA A 33 -1.59 -0.05 -7.58
CA ALA A 33 -3.00 0.29 -7.56
C ALA A 33 -3.74 -0.26 -8.80
N GLY A 34 -3.13 -0.11 -9.97
CA GLY A 34 -3.68 -0.57 -11.24
C GLY A 34 -3.96 -2.07 -11.23
N CYS A 35 -3.04 -2.90 -10.74
CA CYS A 35 -3.24 -4.35 -10.69
C CYS A 35 -4.35 -4.76 -9.71
N ILE A 36 -4.43 -4.12 -8.53
CA ILE A 36 -5.47 -4.41 -7.54
C ILE A 36 -6.86 -4.12 -8.11
N ILE A 37 -7.06 -2.93 -8.68
CA ILE A 37 -8.36 -2.51 -9.22
C ILE A 37 -8.70 -3.27 -10.51
N THR A 38 -7.71 -3.49 -11.38
CA THR A 38 -7.87 -4.32 -12.59
C THR A 38 -8.28 -5.76 -12.22
N SER A 39 -7.64 -6.35 -11.22
CA SER A 39 -7.98 -7.71 -10.74
C SER A 39 -9.45 -7.78 -10.31
N GLY A 40 -9.92 -6.80 -9.52
CA GLY A 40 -11.31 -6.75 -9.07
C GLY A 40 -12.32 -6.73 -10.21
N GLY A 41 -12.12 -5.87 -11.21
CA GLY A 41 -13.02 -5.77 -12.36
C GLY A 41 -12.89 -6.94 -13.34
N ALA A 42 -11.66 -7.34 -13.68
CA ALA A 42 -11.41 -8.41 -14.64
C ALA A 42 -11.86 -9.79 -14.15
N LEU A 43 -11.73 -10.08 -12.83
CA LEU A 43 -12.18 -11.35 -12.26
C LEU A 43 -13.70 -11.53 -12.36
N VAL A 44 -14.48 -10.45 -12.29
CA VAL A 44 -15.92 -10.50 -12.52
C VAL A 44 -16.22 -10.93 -13.95
N LEU A 45 -15.53 -10.33 -14.93
CA LEU A 45 -15.71 -10.67 -16.36
C LEU A 45 -15.19 -12.08 -16.70
N TYR A 46 -14.10 -12.52 -16.06
CA TYR A 46 -13.60 -13.90 -16.19
C TYR A 46 -14.51 -14.93 -15.50
N LYS A 47 -15.20 -14.54 -14.41
CA LYS A 47 -16.17 -15.41 -13.73
C LYS A 47 -17.23 -15.90 -14.70
N GLU A 48 -17.84 -15.01 -15.47
CA GLU A 48 -18.86 -15.37 -16.45
C GLU A 48 -18.31 -16.25 -17.57
N HIS A 49 -17.09 -15.96 -18.05
CA HIS A 49 -16.50 -16.65 -19.19
C HIS A 49 -15.93 -18.03 -18.86
N PHE A 50 -15.23 -18.16 -17.73
CA PHE A 50 -14.55 -19.39 -17.32
C PHE A 50 -15.31 -20.20 -16.27
N GLY A 51 -16.46 -19.73 -15.79
CA GLY A 51 -17.21 -20.38 -14.72
C GLY A 51 -16.49 -20.32 -13.36
N ILE A 52 -15.70 -19.26 -13.10
CA ILE A 52 -14.98 -19.09 -11.83
C ILE A 52 -15.99 -18.88 -10.71
N THR A 53 -15.88 -19.69 -9.64
CA THR A 53 -16.76 -19.57 -8.47
C THR A 53 -16.36 -18.37 -7.60
N LEU A 54 -17.30 -17.90 -6.75
CA LEU A 54 -17.01 -16.84 -5.78
C LEU A 54 -15.87 -17.24 -4.83
N ALA A 55 -15.81 -18.51 -4.42
CA ALA A 55 -14.71 -19.03 -3.60
C ALA A 55 -13.35 -18.91 -4.31
N GLN A 56 -13.30 -19.22 -5.62
CA GLN A 56 -12.08 -19.06 -6.41
C GLN A 56 -11.67 -17.59 -6.58
N ILE A 57 -12.62 -16.65 -6.68
CA ILE A 57 -12.32 -15.21 -6.67
C ILE A 57 -11.66 -14.82 -5.34
N GLY A 58 -12.20 -15.30 -4.21
CA GLY A 58 -11.59 -15.10 -2.90
C GLY A 58 -10.18 -15.67 -2.80
N GLN A 59 -9.96 -16.89 -3.32
CA GLN A 59 -8.64 -17.53 -3.36
C GLN A 59 -7.64 -16.73 -4.22
N LEU A 60 -8.04 -16.30 -5.41
CA LEU A 60 -7.20 -15.47 -6.31
C LEU A 60 -6.83 -14.13 -5.66
N SER A 61 -7.79 -13.46 -5.05
CA SER A 61 -7.59 -12.20 -4.34
C SER A 61 -6.66 -12.35 -3.13
N ALA A 62 -6.87 -13.40 -2.33
CA ALA A 62 -6.03 -13.71 -1.18
C ALA A 62 -4.60 -14.06 -1.59
N MET A 63 -4.46 -14.88 -2.64
CA MET A 63 -3.16 -15.32 -3.17
C MET A 63 -2.37 -14.13 -3.73
N MET A 64 -3.01 -13.23 -4.48
CA MET A 64 -2.39 -12.00 -4.96
C MET A 64 -1.86 -11.15 -3.80
N THR A 65 -2.69 -10.93 -2.77
CA THR A 65 -2.35 -10.09 -1.61
C THR A 65 -1.26 -10.72 -0.74
N LEU A 66 -1.30 -12.04 -0.54
CA LEU A 66 -0.27 -12.77 0.22
C LEU A 66 1.08 -12.77 -0.52
N LEU A 67 1.06 -13.04 -1.83
CA LEU A 67 2.28 -13.02 -2.65
C LEU A 67 2.85 -11.61 -2.77
N PHE A 68 2.01 -10.57 -2.77
CA PHE A 68 2.46 -9.19 -2.61
C PHE A 68 3.25 -9.01 -1.31
N ALA A 69 2.73 -9.46 -0.16
CA ALA A 69 3.42 -9.35 1.13
C ALA A 69 4.77 -10.08 1.13
N ILE A 70 4.80 -11.31 0.60
CA ILE A 70 6.01 -12.12 0.46
C ILE A 70 7.00 -11.42 -0.49
N GLY A 71 6.50 -10.96 -1.64
CA GLY A 71 7.29 -10.22 -2.62
C GLY A 71 7.96 -9.00 -2.01
N ALA A 72 7.24 -8.21 -1.21
CA ALA A 72 7.78 -7.02 -0.55
C ALA A 72 8.95 -7.34 0.40
N LEU A 73 8.84 -8.43 1.16
CA LEU A 73 9.93 -8.87 2.03
C LEU A 73 11.15 -9.36 1.24
N VAL A 74 10.92 -10.15 0.20
CA VAL A 74 11.98 -10.72 -0.65
C VAL A 74 12.63 -9.62 -1.49
N GLY A 75 11.83 -8.76 -2.13
CA GLY A 75 12.28 -7.70 -3.01
C GLY A 75 13.14 -6.66 -2.29
N GLY A 76 12.75 -6.25 -1.09
CA GLY A 76 13.56 -5.34 -0.28
C GLY A 76 14.97 -5.90 -0.03
N ARG A 77 15.05 -7.16 0.44
CA ARG A 77 16.36 -7.84 0.64
C ARG A 77 17.14 -8.03 -0.65
N MET A 78 16.47 -8.41 -1.73
CA MET A 78 17.13 -8.55 -3.04
C MET A 78 17.68 -7.20 -3.52
N GLY A 79 16.93 -6.11 -3.36
CA GLY A 79 17.36 -4.76 -3.71
C GLY A 79 18.61 -4.32 -2.95
N ASP A 80 18.70 -4.64 -1.67
CA ASP A 80 19.87 -4.33 -0.83
C ASP A 80 21.08 -5.18 -1.22
N ARG A 81 20.88 -6.45 -1.55
CA ARG A 81 21.97 -7.39 -1.85
C ARG A 81 22.49 -7.30 -3.29
N PHE A 82 21.59 -7.16 -4.27
CA PHE A 82 21.93 -7.31 -5.70
C PHE A 82 21.84 -5.99 -6.48
N GLY A 83 21.43 -4.90 -5.83
CA GLY A 83 21.22 -3.60 -6.46
C GLY A 83 19.78 -3.36 -6.89
N ARG A 84 19.45 -2.08 -7.04
CA ARG A 84 18.08 -1.64 -7.36
C ARG A 84 17.69 -1.98 -8.79
N ARG A 85 18.64 -1.80 -9.73
CA ARG A 85 18.42 -2.00 -11.18
C ARG A 85 18.08 -3.45 -11.54
N LEU A 86 18.77 -4.43 -10.94
CA LEU A 86 18.52 -5.85 -11.21
C LEU A 86 17.11 -6.24 -10.76
N VAL A 87 16.72 -5.84 -9.55
CA VAL A 87 15.40 -6.14 -9.00
C VAL A 87 14.32 -5.47 -9.85
N PHE A 88 14.46 -4.20 -10.22
CA PHE A 88 13.53 -3.52 -11.13
C PHE A 88 13.31 -4.25 -12.44
N THR A 89 14.40 -4.71 -13.06
CA THR A 89 14.31 -5.37 -14.35
C THR A 89 13.60 -6.71 -14.23
N THR A 90 13.99 -7.53 -13.26
CA THR A 90 13.42 -8.86 -13.05
C THR A 90 11.96 -8.81 -12.61
N THR A 91 11.60 -7.90 -11.70
CA THR A 91 10.22 -7.74 -11.24
C THR A 91 9.32 -7.21 -12.34
N MET A 92 9.77 -6.23 -13.14
CA MET A 92 8.99 -5.72 -14.27
C MET A 92 8.83 -6.74 -15.40
N MET A 93 9.84 -7.56 -15.67
CA MET A 93 9.71 -8.68 -16.62
C MET A 93 8.67 -9.69 -16.11
N GLY A 94 8.74 -10.07 -14.85
CA GLY A 94 7.78 -10.99 -14.24
C GLY A 94 6.35 -10.39 -14.23
N LEU A 95 6.20 -9.11 -13.89
CA LEU A 95 4.92 -8.41 -13.91
C LEU A 95 4.33 -8.36 -15.33
N ALA A 96 5.13 -7.98 -16.33
CA ALA A 96 4.69 -7.97 -17.73
C ALA A 96 4.27 -9.38 -18.21
N THR A 97 5.03 -10.41 -17.83
CA THR A 97 4.69 -11.81 -18.15
C THR A 97 3.37 -12.21 -17.48
N GLY A 98 3.19 -11.91 -16.19
CA GLY A 98 1.95 -12.18 -15.47
C GLY A 98 0.75 -11.43 -16.05
N ALA A 99 0.91 -10.15 -16.38
CA ALA A 99 -0.12 -9.35 -17.03
C ALA A 99 -0.46 -9.89 -18.44
N ALA A 100 0.53 -10.36 -19.22
CA ALA A 100 0.31 -11.01 -20.49
C ALA A 100 -0.46 -12.34 -20.33
N MET A 101 -0.12 -13.16 -19.34
CA MET A 101 -0.87 -14.38 -19.01
C MET A 101 -2.34 -14.06 -18.69
N MET A 102 -2.58 -12.99 -17.92
CA MET A 102 -3.93 -12.56 -17.59
C MET A 102 -4.67 -12.02 -18.84
N ALA A 103 -4.03 -11.17 -19.64
CA ALA A 103 -4.64 -10.60 -20.86
C ALA A 103 -4.96 -11.67 -21.92
N CYS A 104 -4.14 -12.71 -22.01
CA CYS A 104 -4.30 -13.80 -22.98
C CYS A 104 -4.88 -15.08 -22.34
N ALA A 105 -5.51 -14.99 -21.15
CA ALA A 105 -5.99 -16.15 -20.44
C ALA A 105 -6.93 -17.00 -21.32
N ALA A 106 -6.59 -18.29 -21.43
CA ALA A 106 -7.37 -19.29 -22.16
C ALA A 106 -8.08 -20.26 -21.21
N ASN A 107 -7.68 -20.31 -19.95
CA ASN A 107 -8.27 -21.16 -18.90
C ASN A 107 -7.99 -20.60 -17.51
N VAL A 108 -8.67 -21.15 -16.52
CA VAL A 108 -8.57 -20.73 -15.11
C VAL A 108 -7.14 -20.91 -14.56
N GLY A 109 -6.41 -21.94 -15.01
CA GLY A 109 -5.02 -22.17 -14.59
C GLY A 109 -4.09 -21.01 -14.96
N MET A 110 -4.27 -20.41 -16.16
CA MET A 110 -3.52 -19.21 -16.55
C MET A 110 -3.89 -18.00 -15.68
N VAL A 111 -5.16 -17.87 -15.27
CA VAL A 111 -5.58 -16.80 -14.35
C VAL A 111 -4.88 -16.96 -13.00
N TYR A 112 -4.81 -18.18 -12.45
CA TYR A 112 -4.06 -18.44 -11.21
C TYR A 112 -2.58 -18.11 -11.34
N ALA A 113 -1.92 -18.65 -12.36
CA ALA A 113 -0.48 -18.44 -12.58
C ALA A 113 -0.14 -16.96 -12.83
N GLY A 114 -0.94 -16.26 -13.64
CA GLY A 114 -0.79 -14.82 -13.86
C GLY A 114 -0.97 -14.01 -12.58
N THR A 115 -2.00 -14.32 -11.79
CA THR A 115 -2.25 -13.68 -10.49
C THR A 115 -1.09 -13.88 -9.52
N MET A 116 -0.53 -15.09 -9.45
CA MET A 116 0.64 -15.38 -8.59
C MET A 116 1.85 -14.53 -8.98
N LEU A 117 2.14 -14.50 -10.25
CA LEU A 117 3.31 -13.78 -10.78
C LEU A 117 3.16 -12.28 -10.61
N VAL A 118 1.98 -11.73 -10.92
CA VAL A 118 1.65 -10.31 -10.71
C VAL A 118 1.79 -9.94 -9.24
N GLY A 119 1.15 -10.69 -8.33
CA GLY A 119 1.17 -10.38 -6.90
C GLY A 119 2.59 -10.35 -6.35
N PHE A 120 3.40 -11.37 -6.63
CA PHE A 120 4.79 -11.44 -6.16
C PHE A 120 5.66 -10.31 -6.73
N CYS A 121 5.61 -10.10 -8.05
CA CYS A 121 6.48 -9.13 -8.71
C CYS A 121 6.17 -7.69 -8.32
N ILE A 122 4.89 -7.33 -8.18
CA ILE A 122 4.51 -5.98 -7.77
C ILE A 122 4.89 -5.72 -6.31
N GLY A 123 4.72 -6.72 -5.44
CA GLY A 123 5.17 -6.66 -4.06
C GLY A 123 6.67 -6.44 -3.97
N ALA A 124 7.46 -7.15 -4.77
CA ALA A 124 8.92 -7.05 -4.78
C ALA A 124 9.44 -5.73 -5.37
N ASP A 125 8.75 -5.15 -6.35
CA ASP A 125 9.17 -3.89 -6.98
C ASP A 125 8.95 -2.66 -6.08
N LEU A 126 7.85 -2.62 -5.34
CA LEU A 126 7.42 -1.41 -4.63
C LEU A 126 8.45 -0.88 -3.61
N PRO A 127 8.99 -1.68 -2.67
CA PRO A 127 9.97 -1.17 -1.69
C PRO A 127 11.26 -0.70 -2.35
N VAL A 128 11.74 -1.40 -3.38
CA VAL A 128 12.96 -1.04 -4.12
C VAL A 128 12.77 0.26 -4.88
N SER A 129 11.59 0.45 -5.48
CA SER A 129 11.22 1.68 -6.19
C SER A 129 11.14 2.88 -5.25
N MET A 130 10.54 2.72 -4.07
CA MET A 130 10.47 3.81 -3.06
C MET A 130 11.85 4.19 -2.54
N THR A 131 12.71 3.20 -2.30
CA THR A 131 14.10 3.44 -1.89
C THR A 131 14.87 4.20 -2.97
N MET A 132 14.76 3.78 -4.24
CA MET A 132 15.43 4.48 -5.37
C MET A 132 15.01 5.95 -5.47
N ILE A 133 13.70 6.26 -5.31
CA ILE A 133 13.22 7.65 -5.28
C ILE A 133 13.88 8.43 -4.14
N ALA A 134 14.01 7.81 -2.98
CA ALA A 134 14.56 8.46 -1.79
C ALA A 134 16.08 8.70 -1.89
N GLU A 135 16.82 7.76 -2.49
CA GLU A 135 18.27 7.81 -2.68
C GLU A 135 18.68 8.83 -3.76
N GLU A 136 17.92 8.94 -4.85
CA GLU A 136 18.21 9.87 -5.97
C GLU A 136 17.56 11.25 -5.79
N ALA A 137 16.83 11.47 -4.70
CA ALA A 137 16.18 12.74 -4.42
C ALA A 137 17.20 13.81 -3.98
N PRO A 138 17.23 14.99 -4.61
CA PRO A 138 18.05 16.10 -4.13
C PRO A 138 17.69 16.50 -2.69
N PRO A 139 18.63 17.07 -1.92
CA PRO A 139 18.38 17.54 -0.56
C PRO A 139 17.13 18.44 -0.49
N GLY A 140 16.24 18.16 0.45
CA GLY A 140 14.98 18.89 0.65
C GLY A 140 13.81 18.49 -0.25
N PHE A 141 13.99 17.54 -1.19
CA PHE A 141 12.91 17.06 -2.07
C PHE A 141 12.46 15.62 -1.84
N LYS A 142 13.16 14.86 -0.99
CA LYS A 142 12.88 13.43 -0.74
C LYS A 142 11.40 13.15 -0.44
N GLY A 143 10.82 13.83 0.53
CA GLY A 143 9.42 13.64 0.90
C GLY A 143 8.45 13.98 -0.23
N ARG A 144 8.74 15.03 -1.02
CA ARG A 144 7.88 15.46 -2.14
C ARG A 144 7.89 14.47 -3.29
N LEU A 145 9.05 13.90 -3.62
CA LEU A 145 9.16 12.92 -4.70
C LEU A 145 8.52 11.59 -4.31
N VAL A 146 8.66 11.17 -3.05
CA VAL A 146 7.92 10.02 -2.51
C VAL A 146 6.40 10.30 -2.52
N ALA A 147 5.96 11.51 -2.14
CA ALA A 147 4.54 11.88 -2.22
C ALA A 147 4.01 11.91 -3.66
N PHE A 148 4.85 12.26 -4.66
CA PHE A 148 4.48 12.19 -6.07
C PHE A 148 4.10 10.77 -6.53
N SER A 149 4.74 9.73 -5.98
CA SER A 149 4.34 8.34 -6.27
C SER A 149 2.90 8.03 -5.87
N HIS A 150 2.36 8.71 -4.83
CA HIS A 150 0.96 8.57 -4.45
C HIS A 150 0.00 9.22 -5.46
N VAL A 151 0.43 10.29 -6.13
CA VAL A 151 -0.35 10.87 -7.24
C VAL A 151 -0.46 9.88 -8.39
N LEU A 152 0.63 9.17 -8.70
CA LEU A 152 0.62 8.10 -9.71
C LEU A 152 -0.27 6.92 -9.29
N TRP A 153 -0.29 6.58 -8.00
CA TRP A 153 -1.18 5.58 -7.42
C TRP A 153 -2.66 5.93 -7.64
N MET A 154 -3.05 7.17 -7.33
CA MET A 154 -4.41 7.69 -7.57
C MET A 154 -4.76 7.74 -9.07
N ALA A 155 -3.81 8.13 -9.91
CA ALA A 155 -3.99 8.15 -11.36
C ALA A 155 -4.30 6.76 -11.92
N ALA A 156 -3.65 5.71 -11.42
CA ALA A 156 -3.94 4.33 -11.81
C ALA A 156 -5.37 3.90 -11.45
N ILE A 157 -5.83 4.23 -10.26
CA ILE A 157 -7.20 3.93 -9.82
C ILE A 157 -8.20 4.59 -10.77
N GLY A 158 -8.03 5.90 -11.03
CA GLY A 158 -8.88 6.65 -11.95
C GLY A 158 -8.87 6.08 -13.37
N THR A 159 -7.67 5.81 -13.92
CA THR A 159 -7.54 5.22 -15.26
C THR A 159 -8.22 3.85 -15.35
N THR A 160 -8.05 3.00 -14.34
CA THR A 160 -8.65 1.66 -14.34
C THR A 160 -10.17 1.72 -14.23
N PHE A 161 -10.73 2.59 -13.39
CA PHE A 161 -12.18 2.77 -13.31
C PHE A 161 -12.76 3.33 -14.62
N LEU A 162 -12.10 4.30 -15.26
CA LEU A 162 -12.52 4.81 -16.57
C LEU A 162 -12.45 3.73 -17.65
N LEU A 163 -11.44 2.87 -17.63
CA LEU A 163 -11.39 1.71 -18.52
C LEU A 163 -12.52 0.72 -18.22
N GLN A 164 -12.87 0.45 -16.96
CA GLN A 164 -14.02 -0.37 -16.59
C GLN A 164 -15.33 0.23 -17.16
N VAL A 165 -15.48 1.56 -17.13
CA VAL A 165 -16.61 2.23 -17.78
C VAL A 165 -16.64 1.95 -19.27
N ALA A 166 -15.49 2.03 -19.94
CA ALA A 166 -15.42 1.90 -21.40
C ALA A 166 -15.61 0.47 -21.90
N VAL A 167 -15.09 -0.53 -21.18
CA VAL A 167 -15.01 -1.92 -21.67
C VAL A 167 -15.73 -2.95 -20.80
N GLY A 168 -16.37 -2.53 -19.72
CA GLY A 168 -16.99 -3.41 -18.73
C GLY A 168 -18.17 -4.22 -19.26
N GLU A 169 -18.78 -3.78 -20.39
CA GLU A 169 -19.85 -4.50 -21.07
C GLU A 169 -19.32 -5.51 -22.12
N TRP A 170 -18.01 -5.59 -22.33
CA TRP A 170 -17.43 -6.39 -23.42
C TRP A 170 -17.05 -7.82 -22.97
N GLY A 171 -17.52 -8.26 -21.80
CA GLY A 171 -17.25 -9.60 -21.28
C GLY A 171 -15.75 -9.90 -21.19
N VAL A 172 -15.32 -11.09 -21.65
CA VAL A 172 -13.92 -11.51 -21.60
C VAL A 172 -12.97 -10.57 -22.34
N LEU A 173 -13.43 -9.91 -23.42
CA LEU A 173 -12.60 -8.92 -24.12
C LEU A 173 -12.32 -7.71 -23.24
N GLY A 174 -13.30 -7.26 -22.45
CA GLY A 174 -13.10 -6.22 -21.45
C GLY A 174 -12.04 -6.59 -20.43
N ALA A 175 -12.09 -7.82 -19.88
CA ALA A 175 -11.06 -8.31 -18.96
C ALA A 175 -9.66 -8.33 -19.58
N ARG A 176 -9.56 -8.76 -20.85
CA ARG A 176 -8.30 -8.76 -21.62
C ARG A 176 -7.75 -7.35 -21.84
N ILE A 177 -8.59 -6.38 -22.12
CA ILE A 177 -8.18 -4.97 -22.30
C ILE A 177 -7.74 -4.36 -20.98
N LEU A 178 -8.43 -4.65 -19.87
CA LEU A 178 -8.03 -4.20 -18.53
C LEU A 178 -6.62 -4.69 -18.18
N TRP A 179 -6.31 -5.97 -18.40
CA TRP A 179 -4.96 -6.51 -18.19
C TRP A 179 -3.98 -6.09 -19.29
N GLY A 180 -4.43 -5.88 -20.51
CA GLY A 180 -3.64 -5.34 -21.62
C GLY A 180 -3.11 -3.93 -21.33
N HIS A 181 -3.91 -3.08 -20.66
CA HIS A 181 -3.46 -1.79 -20.15
C HIS A 181 -2.28 -1.93 -19.18
N ILE A 182 -2.39 -2.82 -18.18
CA ILE A 182 -1.31 -3.10 -17.23
C ILE A 182 -0.06 -3.63 -17.94
N LEU A 183 -0.24 -4.55 -18.90
CA LEU A 183 0.86 -5.08 -19.71
C LEU A 183 1.60 -3.97 -20.47
N VAL A 184 0.86 -3.11 -21.17
CA VAL A 184 1.47 -1.99 -21.93
C VAL A 184 2.25 -1.07 -21.03
N VAL A 185 1.68 -0.69 -19.88
CA VAL A 185 2.37 0.17 -18.89
C VAL A 185 3.60 -0.55 -18.33
N ALA A 186 3.51 -1.84 -17.96
CA ALA A 186 4.63 -2.60 -17.42
C ALA A 186 5.78 -2.72 -18.43
N VAL A 187 5.49 -3.00 -19.70
CA VAL A 187 6.50 -3.06 -20.78
C VAL A 187 7.12 -1.69 -21.02
N LEU A 188 6.33 -0.63 -21.08
CA LEU A 188 6.84 0.74 -21.22
C LEU A 188 7.78 1.11 -20.06
N VAL A 189 7.36 0.84 -18.83
CA VAL A 189 8.17 1.08 -17.64
C VAL A 189 9.44 0.23 -17.64
N LEU A 190 9.36 -1.04 -18.03
CA LEU A 190 10.53 -1.93 -18.17
C LEU A 190 11.57 -1.33 -19.13
N VAL A 191 11.16 -0.93 -20.33
CA VAL A 191 12.04 -0.35 -21.35
C VAL A 191 12.67 0.96 -20.85
N LEU A 192 11.87 1.84 -20.26
CA LEU A 192 12.35 3.14 -19.78
C LEU A 192 13.25 3.02 -18.54
N ARG A 193 12.98 2.06 -17.64
CA ARG A 193 13.80 1.78 -16.46
C ARG A 193 15.13 1.10 -16.81
N ALA A 194 15.20 0.33 -17.88
CA ALA A 194 16.46 -0.27 -18.34
C ALA A 194 17.55 0.76 -18.60
N ALA A 195 17.17 2.00 -18.90
CA ALA A 195 18.07 3.14 -19.10
C ALA A 195 18.40 3.93 -17.80
N LEU A 196 17.86 3.52 -16.62
CA LEU A 196 18.23 4.12 -15.35
C LEU A 196 19.56 3.56 -14.87
N PRO A 197 20.47 4.42 -14.33
CA PRO A 197 21.69 3.96 -13.66
C PRO A 197 21.35 3.25 -12.35
N GLU A 198 22.30 2.52 -11.80
CA GLU A 198 22.21 2.01 -10.42
C GLU A 198 22.30 3.19 -9.43
N SER A 199 21.69 3.04 -8.24
CA SER A 199 21.75 4.05 -7.18
C SER A 199 23.19 4.31 -6.74
N ARG A 200 23.57 5.58 -6.70
CA ARG A 200 24.90 6.00 -6.24
C ARG A 200 25.08 5.70 -4.75
N GLU A 201 24.08 5.95 -3.93
CA GLU A 201 24.12 5.65 -2.49
C GLU A 201 24.33 4.14 -2.26
N TRP A 202 23.68 3.29 -3.06
CA TRP A 202 23.86 1.84 -2.97
C TRP A 202 25.28 1.41 -3.38
N ILE A 203 25.83 1.94 -4.48
CA ILE A 203 27.19 1.64 -4.92
C ILE A 203 28.19 1.98 -3.82
N GLU A 204 28.14 3.20 -3.29
CA GLU A 204 29.02 3.64 -2.21
C GLU A 204 28.86 2.82 -0.92
N ALA A 205 27.63 2.48 -0.55
CA ALA A 205 27.37 1.65 0.62
C ALA A 205 27.92 0.22 0.44
N ASN A 206 27.73 -0.36 -0.75
CA ASN A 206 28.21 -1.70 -1.06
C ASN A 206 29.76 -1.77 -1.08
N GLU A 207 30.44 -0.74 -1.63
CA GLU A 207 31.87 -0.61 -1.60
C GLU A 207 32.43 -0.53 -0.16
N ARG A 208 31.79 0.27 0.70
CA ARG A 208 32.14 0.36 2.14
C ARG A 208 32.00 -0.99 2.86
N ILE A 209 30.93 -1.74 2.59
CA ILE A 209 30.71 -3.07 3.18
C ILE A 209 31.78 -4.04 2.71
N GLN A 210 32.15 -4.02 1.44
CA GLN A 210 33.22 -4.85 0.90
C GLN A 210 34.58 -4.53 1.52
N GLN A 211 34.89 -3.25 1.67
CA GLN A 211 36.13 -2.78 2.32
C GLN A 211 36.18 -3.12 3.81
N ALA A 212 35.02 -3.14 4.50
CA ALA A 212 34.91 -3.48 5.95
C ALA A 212 34.84 -4.99 6.23
N GLY A 213 35.10 -5.86 5.25
CA GLY A 213 35.13 -7.31 5.43
C GLY A 213 33.73 -7.95 5.63
N GLY A 214 32.67 -7.34 5.13
CA GLY A 214 31.36 -7.99 5.02
C GLY A 214 30.48 -7.99 6.29
N HIS A 215 30.79 -7.24 7.32
CA HIS A 215 30.10 -7.27 8.64
C HIS A 215 28.83 -6.39 8.74
N GLY A 216 28.25 -5.95 7.63
CA GLY A 216 27.10 -5.04 7.61
C GLY A 216 25.72 -5.62 7.99
N ALA A 217 25.59 -6.95 8.08
CA ALA A 217 24.28 -7.61 8.31
C ALA A 217 23.72 -7.51 9.76
N SER A 218 24.51 -7.01 10.70
CA SER A 218 24.13 -7.00 12.13
C SER A 218 23.27 -5.80 12.58
N GLN A 219 23.19 -4.73 11.80
CA GLN A 219 22.43 -3.53 12.16
C GLN A 219 20.89 -3.69 11.97
N GLU A 220 20.45 -4.44 10.97
CA GLU A 220 19.01 -4.67 10.73
C GLU A 220 18.37 -5.58 11.79
N ALA A 221 19.10 -6.57 12.30
CA ALA A 221 18.61 -7.44 13.37
C ALA A 221 18.41 -6.66 14.70
N GLY A 222 19.16 -5.59 14.91
CA GLY A 222 19.01 -4.69 16.07
C GLY A 222 17.69 -3.92 16.05
N GLY A 223 17.28 -3.41 14.89
CA GLY A 223 16.08 -2.59 14.75
C GLY A 223 14.79 -3.35 15.06
N LEU A 224 14.61 -4.56 14.51
CA LEU A 224 13.42 -5.39 14.78
C LEU A 224 13.37 -5.85 16.25
N ARG A 225 14.49 -6.27 16.82
CA ARG A 225 14.56 -6.67 18.23
C ARG A 225 14.23 -5.50 19.16
N GLN A 226 14.66 -4.30 18.81
CA GLN A 226 14.38 -3.09 19.58
C GLN A 226 12.88 -2.69 19.49
N LEU A 227 12.24 -2.83 18.34
CA LEU A 227 10.79 -2.63 18.16
C LEU A 227 9.95 -3.63 18.96
N LEU A 228 10.40 -4.87 19.08
CA LEU A 228 9.75 -5.91 19.89
C LEU A 228 10.04 -5.75 21.39
N GLY A 229 10.90 -4.81 21.77
CA GLY A 229 11.17 -4.45 23.16
C GLY A 229 9.94 -3.82 23.84
N LYS A 230 9.88 -3.94 25.18
CA LYS A 230 8.73 -3.48 26.01
C LYS A 230 8.33 -2.01 25.75
N ARG A 231 9.29 -1.15 25.33
CA ARG A 231 9.06 0.28 25.11
C ARG A 231 8.17 0.54 23.89
N TYR A 232 8.36 -0.19 22.77
CA TYR A 232 7.73 0.11 21.49
C TYR A 232 6.69 -0.91 21.06
N VAL A 233 6.69 -2.12 21.63
CA VAL A 233 5.80 -3.22 21.20
C VAL A 233 4.32 -2.84 21.33
N GLY A 234 3.95 -2.11 22.37
CA GLY A 234 2.56 -1.65 22.57
C GLY A 234 2.11 -0.69 21.46
N ALA A 235 2.95 0.27 21.08
CA ALA A 235 2.69 1.19 19.99
C ALA A 235 2.65 0.46 18.64
N LEU A 236 3.58 -0.48 18.41
CA LEU A 236 3.64 -1.29 17.20
C LEU A 236 2.37 -2.13 17.02
N VAL A 237 1.94 -2.83 18.06
CA VAL A 237 0.72 -3.67 18.02
C VAL A 237 -0.52 -2.81 17.83
N ALA A 238 -0.65 -1.69 18.57
CA ALA A 238 -1.78 -0.79 18.43
C ALA A 238 -1.87 -0.22 16.99
N LEU A 239 -0.75 0.17 16.41
CA LEU A 239 -0.69 0.71 15.06
C LEU A 239 -0.94 -0.35 13.98
N ALA A 240 -0.43 -1.58 14.18
CA ALA A 240 -0.68 -2.71 13.29
C ALA A 240 -2.17 -3.12 13.29
N LEU A 241 -2.78 -3.18 14.48
CA LEU A 241 -4.21 -3.46 14.61
C LEU A 241 -5.06 -2.34 14.02
N PHE A 242 -4.72 -1.08 14.28
CA PHE A 242 -5.43 0.06 13.71
C PHE A 242 -5.45 -0.02 12.19
N TYR A 243 -4.28 -0.08 11.57
CA TYR A 243 -4.18 -0.04 10.11
C TYR A 243 -4.66 -1.35 9.46
N GLY A 244 -4.30 -2.50 10.05
CA GLY A 244 -4.71 -3.81 9.52
C GLY A 244 -6.22 -3.99 9.52
N VAL A 245 -6.89 -3.67 10.63
CA VAL A 245 -8.35 -3.81 10.74
C VAL A 245 -9.09 -2.75 9.94
N PHE A 246 -8.61 -1.48 9.91
CA PHE A 246 -9.19 -0.45 9.04
C PHE A 246 -9.09 -0.85 7.55
N ASN A 247 -7.97 -1.44 7.16
CA ASN A 247 -7.72 -1.84 5.79
C ASN A 247 -8.69 -2.93 5.30
N LEU A 248 -9.35 -3.68 6.20
CA LEU A 248 -10.37 -4.66 5.80
C LEU A 248 -11.49 -4.00 4.98
N ALA A 249 -12.02 -2.87 5.45
CA ALA A 249 -13.07 -2.15 4.73
C ALA A 249 -12.53 -1.51 3.43
N ALA A 250 -11.34 -0.90 3.47
CA ALA A 250 -10.72 -0.28 2.30
C ALA A 250 -10.35 -1.31 1.22
N ASN A 251 -9.77 -2.44 1.63
CA ASN A 251 -9.40 -3.53 0.72
C ASN A 251 -10.62 -4.23 0.12
N THR A 252 -11.69 -4.43 0.91
CA THR A 252 -12.96 -4.96 0.39
C THR A 252 -13.53 -4.04 -0.68
N GLY A 253 -13.55 -2.72 -0.48
CA GLY A 253 -13.98 -1.76 -1.47
C GLY A 253 -13.10 -1.75 -2.73
N GLY A 254 -11.78 -1.88 -2.59
CA GLY A 254 -10.84 -1.90 -3.71
C GLY A 254 -10.86 -3.20 -4.52
N GLN A 255 -10.75 -4.34 -3.86
CA GLN A 255 -10.67 -5.65 -4.51
C GLN A 255 -12.02 -6.24 -4.89
N PHE A 256 -13.02 -6.09 -4.01
CA PHE A 256 -14.33 -6.71 -4.21
C PHE A 256 -15.41 -5.68 -4.58
N GLY A 257 -15.08 -4.39 -4.64
CA GLY A 257 -16.05 -3.33 -4.93
C GLY A 257 -16.85 -3.62 -6.21
N THR A 258 -16.20 -3.91 -7.33
CA THR A 258 -16.87 -4.25 -8.59
C THR A 258 -17.74 -5.51 -8.44
N LEU A 259 -17.25 -6.55 -7.75
CA LEU A 259 -18.02 -7.77 -7.48
C LEU A 259 -19.27 -7.48 -6.64
N LEU A 260 -19.19 -6.61 -5.63
CA LEU A 260 -20.35 -6.25 -4.81
C LEU A 260 -21.43 -5.55 -5.64
N TYR A 261 -21.04 -4.66 -6.56
CA TYR A 261 -22.00 -4.03 -7.47
C TYR A 261 -22.64 -5.01 -8.43
N THR A 262 -21.87 -5.95 -8.97
CA THR A 262 -22.40 -6.91 -9.95
C THR A 262 -23.22 -8.03 -9.31
N GLU A 263 -22.73 -8.65 -8.23
CA GLU A 263 -23.39 -9.80 -7.60
C GLU A 263 -24.54 -9.41 -6.65
N LEU A 264 -24.40 -8.30 -5.91
CA LEU A 264 -25.39 -7.93 -4.90
C LEU A 264 -26.35 -6.84 -5.38
N ALA A 265 -25.89 -5.91 -6.22
CA ALA A 265 -26.76 -4.85 -6.74
C ALA A 265 -27.21 -5.10 -8.18
N GLY A 266 -26.80 -6.18 -8.81
CA GLY A 266 -27.27 -6.62 -10.15
C GLY A 266 -26.90 -5.64 -11.28
N THR A 267 -25.75 -4.92 -11.14
CA THR A 267 -25.30 -3.95 -12.13
C THR A 267 -24.16 -4.48 -12.98
N SER A 268 -23.77 -3.74 -14.01
CA SER A 268 -22.62 -4.07 -14.83
C SER A 268 -21.30 -3.56 -14.26
N VAL A 269 -20.19 -4.11 -14.75
CA VAL A 269 -18.83 -3.63 -14.44
C VAL A 269 -18.64 -2.17 -14.86
N SER A 270 -19.26 -1.75 -15.96
CA SER A 270 -19.25 -0.36 -16.44
C SER A 270 -19.91 0.59 -15.43
N THR A 271 -21.10 0.23 -14.93
CA THR A 271 -21.80 1.02 -13.90
C THR A 271 -20.99 1.10 -12.61
N ALA A 272 -20.41 -0.03 -12.16
CA ALA A 272 -19.52 -0.05 -11.01
C ALA A 272 -18.31 0.89 -11.17
N GLY A 273 -17.68 0.86 -12.36
CA GLY A 273 -16.58 1.77 -12.72
C GLY A 273 -16.97 3.25 -12.65
N ALA A 274 -18.15 3.60 -13.17
CA ALA A 274 -18.66 4.97 -13.14
C ALA A 274 -18.88 5.48 -11.69
N VAL A 275 -19.53 4.68 -10.85
CA VAL A 275 -19.76 5.03 -9.45
C VAL A 275 -18.46 5.17 -8.68
N ASN A 276 -17.53 4.23 -8.85
CA ASN A 276 -16.23 4.27 -8.22
C ASN A 276 -15.37 5.47 -8.68
N THR A 277 -15.51 5.90 -9.94
CA THR A 277 -14.85 7.12 -10.44
C THR A 277 -15.36 8.36 -9.70
N VAL A 278 -16.68 8.49 -9.53
CA VAL A 278 -17.27 9.61 -8.76
C VAL A 278 -16.80 9.56 -7.31
N ALA A 279 -16.82 8.39 -6.67
CA ALA A 279 -16.36 8.23 -5.29
C ALA A 279 -14.87 8.61 -5.15
N LEU A 280 -14.01 8.27 -6.11
CA LEU A 280 -12.60 8.65 -6.12
C LEU A 280 -12.42 10.16 -6.16
N VAL A 281 -13.14 10.88 -7.04
CA VAL A 281 -13.04 12.33 -7.16
C VAL A 281 -13.46 13.02 -5.84
N VAL A 282 -14.53 12.55 -5.22
CA VAL A 282 -14.98 13.08 -3.93
C VAL A 282 -13.98 12.78 -2.82
N SER A 283 -13.36 11.59 -2.83
CA SER A 283 -12.31 11.20 -1.87
C SER A 283 -11.06 12.09 -1.97
N MET A 284 -10.70 12.53 -3.19
CA MET A 284 -9.58 13.47 -3.38
C MET A 284 -9.83 14.81 -2.69
N ILE A 285 -11.08 15.29 -2.64
CA ILE A 285 -11.42 16.51 -1.88
C ILE A 285 -11.16 16.29 -0.39
N GLY A 286 -11.56 15.15 0.16
CA GLY A 286 -11.26 14.76 1.54
C GLY A 286 -9.78 14.78 1.85
N ALA A 287 -8.94 14.22 0.95
CA ALA A 287 -7.48 14.21 1.09
C ALA A 287 -6.88 15.63 1.09
N VAL A 288 -7.38 16.54 0.24
CA VAL A 288 -6.93 17.95 0.22
C VAL A 288 -7.29 18.66 1.52
N VAL A 289 -8.47 18.41 2.08
CA VAL A 289 -8.87 18.98 3.38
C VAL A 289 -8.01 18.41 4.50
N PHE A 290 -7.74 17.11 4.50
CA PHE A 290 -6.85 16.48 5.47
C PHE A 290 -5.46 17.12 5.50
N MET A 291 -4.86 17.37 4.34
CA MET A 291 -3.54 18.03 4.25
C MET A 291 -3.52 19.41 4.93
N ARG A 292 -4.66 20.11 5.03
CA ARG A 292 -4.76 21.40 5.70
C ARG A 292 -5.04 21.29 7.20
N THR A 293 -5.51 20.14 7.66
CA THR A 293 -5.99 19.93 9.03
C THR A 293 -5.10 19.05 9.87
N VAL A 294 -4.19 18.30 9.25
CA VAL A 294 -3.32 17.29 9.92
C VAL A 294 -2.39 17.90 10.97
N ASP A 295 -1.92 19.13 10.74
CA ASP A 295 -1.00 19.82 11.66
C ASP A 295 -1.73 20.71 12.69
N LEU A 296 -3.06 20.77 12.66
CA LEU A 296 -3.84 21.55 13.60
C LEU A 296 -3.97 20.86 14.96
N PRO A 297 -4.06 21.59 16.07
CA PRO A 297 -4.35 21.04 17.39
C PRO A 297 -5.66 20.25 17.45
N SER A 298 -6.62 20.57 16.54
CA SER A 298 -7.89 19.87 16.38
C SER A 298 -7.80 18.57 15.57
N ARG A 299 -6.61 18.11 15.17
CA ARG A 299 -6.39 16.89 14.36
C ARG A 299 -7.20 15.69 14.85
N MET A 300 -7.23 15.47 16.17
CA MET A 300 -7.94 14.33 16.75
C MET A 300 -9.48 14.46 16.63
N VAL A 301 -10.01 15.69 16.59
CA VAL A 301 -11.44 15.91 16.30
C VAL A 301 -11.74 15.55 14.84
N TRP A 302 -10.90 15.98 13.90
CA TRP A 302 -11.01 15.58 12.49
C TRP A 302 -10.91 14.06 12.30
N PHE A 303 -10.00 13.40 13.03
CA PHE A 303 -9.92 11.94 13.07
C PHE A 303 -11.23 11.29 13.52
N LEU A 304 -11.80 11.76 14.64
CA LEU A 304 -13.06 11.23 15.15
C LEU A 304 -14.23 11.45 14.19
N CYS A 305 -14.37 12.66 13.66
CA CYS A 305 -15.39 12.97 12.63
C CYS A 305 -15.23 12.07 11.41
N GLY A 306 -14.00 11.91 10.91
CA GLY A 306 -13.69 11.00 9.79
C GLY A 306 -14.07 9.56 10.09
N GLY A 307 -13.70 9.05 11.26
CA GLY A 307 -14.07 7.71 11.73
C GLY A 307 -15.60 7.51 11.79
N LEU A 308 -16.33 8.46 12.34
CA LEU A 308 -17.80 8.40 12.38
C LEU A 308 -18.42 8.44 10.99
N ILE A 309 -17.87 9.23 10.06
CA ILE A 309 -18.30 9.24 8.64
C ILE A 309 -18.08 7.86 8.00
N VAL A 310 -16.93 7.22 8.24
CA VAL A 310 -16.68 5.88 7.70
C VAL A 310 -17.64 4.86 8.31
N ILE A 311 -17.84 4.88 9.63
CA ILE A 311 -18.79 3.98 10.31
C ILE A 311 -20.20 4.17 9.72
N ALA A 312 -20.67 5.40 9.60
CA ALA A 312 -21.96 5.69 8.99
C ALA A 312 -22.04 5.16 7.56
N GLY A 313 -20.99 5.38 6.74
CA GLY A 313 -20.93 4.93 5.37
C GLY A 313 -21.04 3.40 5.25
N VAL A 314 -20.25 2.66 6.03
CA VAL A 314 -20.25 1.18 6.01
C VAL A 314 -21.57 0.61 6.57
N ALA A 315 -22.23 1.33 7.47
CA ALA A 315 -23.53 0.93 8.03
C ALA A 315 -24.71 1.16 7.06
N VAL A 316 -24.58 2.02 6.04
CA VAL A 316 -25.66 2.30 5.07
C VAL A 316 -26.22 1.03 4.42
N PRO A 317 -25.42 0.10 3.86
CA PRO A 317 -25.93 -1.13 3.29
C PRO A 317 -26.60 -2.07 4.31
N VAL A 318 -26.24 -1.96 5.61
CA VAL A 318 -26.90 -2.73 6.67
C VAL A 318 -28.32 -2.24 6.92
N VAL A 319 -28.47 -0.90 6.94
CA VAL A 319 -29.76 -0.24 7.31
C VAL A 319 -30.74 -0.20 6.15
N PHE A 320 -30.24 0.15 4.95
CA PHE A 320 -31.07 0.39 3.76
C PHE A 320 -31.05 -0.76 2.74
N GLY A 321 -30.41 -1.87 3.09
CA GLY A 321 -30.20 -3.00 2.18
C GLY A 321 -29.09 -2.71 1.16
N VAL A 322 -28.59 -3.79 0.54
CA VAL A 322 -27.51 -3.70 -0.45
C VAL A 322 -28.11 -3.41 -1.82
N ASN A 323 -27.83 -2.23 -2.34
CA ASN A 323 -28.22 -1.75 -3.67
C ASN A 323 -27.19 -0.73 -4.18
N VAL A 324 -27.33 -0.28 -5.43
CA VAL A 324 -26.39 0.65 -6.06
C VAL A 324 -26.18 1.92 -5.23
N ALA A 325 -27.27 2.51 -4.73
CA ALA A 325 -27.21 3.77 -3.98
C ALA A 325 -26.53 3.59 -2.61
N SER A 326 -26.83 2.49 -1.91
CA SER A 326 -26.18 2.19 -0.61
C SER A 326 -24.71 1.90 -0.75
N LEU A 327 -24.29 1.13 -1.79
CA LEU A 327 -22.90 0.87 -2.09
C LEU A 327 -22.15 2.15 -2.52
N ALA A 328 -22.77 2.97 -3.35
CA ALA A 328 -22.20 4.27 -3.75
C ALA A 328 -22.00 5.20 -2.55
N THR A 329 -22.99 5.28 -1.67
CA THR A 329 -22.89 6.08 -0.44
C THR A 329 -21.80 5.56 0.48
N TRP A 330 -21.69 4.24 0.66
CA TRP A 330 -20.57 3.64 1.38
C TRP A 330 -19.23 4.04 0.79
N GLN A 331 -19.01 3.86 -0.52
CA GLN A 331 -17.73 4.17 -1.18
C GLN A 331 -17.34 5.64 -1.02
N ILE A 332 -18.29 6.55 -1.20
CA ILE A 332 -18.07 7.99 -1.04
C ILE A 332 -17.69 8.34 0.40
N LEU A 333 -18.48 7.88 1.38
CA LEU A 333 -18.25 8.18 2.79
C LEU A 333 -16.97 7.50 3.31
N GLN A 334 -16.66 6.26 2.84
CA GLN A 334 -15.43 5.57 3.09
C GLN A 334 -14.21 6.37 2.58
N GLY A 335 -14.31 6.95 1.39
CA GLY A 335 -13.23 7.74 0.80
C GLY A 335 -13.01 9.06 1.55
N VAL A 336 -14.08 9.81 1.81
CA VAL A 336 -14.02 11.09 2.54
C VAL A 336 -13.55 10.90 3.97
N GLY A 337 -14.19 10.01 4.72
CA GLY A 337 -13.85 9.76 6.12
C GLY A 337 -12.50 9.08 6.28
N GLY A 338 -12.16 8.15 5.37
CA GLY A 338 -10.89 7.44 5.34
C GLY A 338 -9.67 8.35 5.13
N ALA A 339 -9.85 9.49 4.47
CA ALA A 339 -8.81 10.50 4.37
C ALA A 339 -8.35 11.01 5.75
N PHE A 340 -9.26 11.08 6.74
CA PHE A 340 -8.97 11.57 8.09
C PHE A 340 -8.69 10.46 9.10
N ALA A 341 -9.30 9.29 8.95
CA ALA A 341 -9.27 8.22 9.95
C ALA A 341 -8.62 6.92 9.44
N GLY A 342 -8.07 6.91 8.23
CA GLY A 342 -7.49 5.72 7.60
C GLY A 342 -5.98 5.73 7.51
N GLU A 343 -5.49 5.34 6.35
CA GLU A 343 -4.06 5.22 6.03
C GLU A 343 -3.27 6.51 6.25
N SER A 344 -3.88 7.66 5.96
CA SER A 344 -3.22 8.96 6.15
C SER A 344 -2.86 9.17 7.61
N MET A 345 -3.76 8.85 8.55
CA MET A 345 -3.49 8.98 9.96
C MET A 345 -2.52 7.93 10.49
N TRP A 346 -2.56 6.70 9.95
CA TRP A 346 -1.54 5.69 10.22
C TRP A 346 -0.13 6.16 9.83
N LYS A 347 0.00 6.79 8.67
CA LYS A 347 1.29 7.37 8.21
C LYS A 347 1.81 8.42 9.21
N VAL A 348 0.95 9.30 9.69
CA VAL A 348 1.31 10.33 10.67
C VAL A 348 1.77 9.69 11.99
N TRP A 349 0.97 8.81 12.56
CA TRP A 349 1.32 8.13 13.81
C TRP A 349 2.56 7.25 13.70
N SER A 350 2.81 6.63 12.55
CA SER A 350 4.02 5.84 12.34
C SER A 350 5.30 6.70 12.36
N GLN A 351 5.19 7.98 12.08
CA GLN A 351 6.32 8.93 12.19
C GLN A 351 6.47 9.50 13.60
N GLU A 352 5.38 9.62 14.35
CA GLU A 352 5.37 10.24 15.69
C GLU A 352 5.69 9.24 16.82
N LEU A 353 5.23 7.98 16.70
CA LEU A 353 5.36 6.98 17.76
C LEU A 353 6.72 6.26 17.80
N PHE A 354 7.53 6.40 16.76
CA PHE A 354 8.82 5.69 16.67
C PHE A 354 9.97 6.64 16.38
N PRO A 355 11.16 6.40 16.99
CA PRO A 355 12.37 7.14 16.67
C PRO A 355 12.75 7.00 15.21
N THR A 356 13.48 7.97 14.66
CA THR A 356 13.82 8.05 13.22
C THR A 356 14.38 6.75 12.64
N LEU A 357 15.27 6.08 13.37
CA LEU A 357 15.93 4.84 12.91
C LEU A 357 15.02 3.59 12.97
N LEU A 358 13.86 3.67 13.63
CA LEU A 358 12.90 2.55 13.74
C LEU A 358 11.64 2.76 12.90
N ARG A 359 11.41 3.95 12.34
CA ARG A 359 10.18 4.31 11.61
C ARG A 359 9.93 3.41 10.40
N SER A 360 10.96 3.20 9.57
CA SER A 360 10.84 2.36 8.37
C SER A 360 10.54 0.91 8.71
N THR A 361 11.22 0.37 9.73
CA THR A 361 10.98 -1.00 10.20
C THR A 361 9.56 -1.15 10.79
N ALA A 362 9.09 -0.17 11.58
CA ALA A 362 7.76 -0.17 12.14
C ALA A 362 6.67 -0.09 11.04
N GLN A 363 6.86 0.74 10.02
CA GLN A 363 5.98 0.79 8.86
C GLN A 363 5.98 -0.52 8.09
N GLY A 364 7.14 -1.13 7.85
CA GLY A 364 7.25 -2.41 7.18
C GLY A 364 6.51 -3.52 7.90
N VAL A 365 6.70 -3.64 9.21
CA VAL A 365 6.01 -4.65 10.04
C VAL A 365 4.49 -4.45 10.04
N THR A 366 4.03 -3.21 10.22
CA THR A 366 2.59 -2.91 10.22
C THR A 366 1.96 -3.14 8.86
N THR A 367 2.65 -2.79 7.78
CA THR A 367 2.18 -3.07 6.40
C THR A 367 2.12 -4.57 6.12
N PHE A 368 3.14 -5.33 6.49
CA PHE A 368 3.13 -6.79 6.34
C PHE A 368 1.94 -7.42 7.07
N PHE A 369 1.74 -7.06 8.33
CA PHE A 369 0.59 -7.52 9.11
C PHE A 369 -0.74 -7.17 8.43
N THR A 370 -0.87 -5.94 7.94
CA THR A 370 -2.06 -5.48 7.21
C THR A 370 -2.33 -6.32 5.96
N ARG A 371 -1.31 -6.63 5.17
CA ARG A 371 -1.46 -7.44 3.95
C ARG A 371 -1.81 -8.89 4.27
N VAL A 372 -1.24 -9.48 5.32
CA VAL A 372 -1.61 -10.83 5.76
C VAL A 372 -3.06 -10.87 6.22
N LEU A 373 -3.48 -9.89 7.04
CA LEU A 373 -4.86 -9.80 7.50
C LEU A 373 -5.85 -9.60 6.33
N ALA A 374 -5.49 -8.75 5.36
CA ALA A 374 -6.28 -8.55 4.15
C ALA A 374 -6.40 -9.83 3.29
N ALA A 375 -5.32 -10.62 3.20
CA ALA A 375 -5.36 -11.91 2.49
C ALA A 375 -6.30 -12.92 3.16
N VAL A 376 -6.25 -13.00 4.49
CA VAL A 376 -7.19 -13.85 5.27
C VAL A 376 -8.63 -13.38 5.07
N ALA A 377 -8.88 -12.07 5.14
CA ALA A 377 -10.22 -11.52 4.91
C ALA A 377 -10.72 -11.77 3.47
N ALA A 378 -9.83 -11.71 2.47
CA ALA A 378 -10.20 -12.00 1.09
C ALA A 378 -10.69 -13.44 0.88
N LEU A 379 -10.15 -14.41 1.64
CA LEU A 379 -10.68 -15.78 1.65
C LEU A 379 -12.08 -15.84 2.26
N GLY A 380 -12.35 -15.09 3.31
CA GLY A 380 -13.64 -15.07 4.02
C GLY A 380 -14.73 -14.27 3.32
N THR A 381 -14.36 -13.21 2.58
CA THR A 381 -15.33 -12.28 1.96
C THR A 381 -16.39 -12.96 1.09
N PRO A 382 -16.07 -13.91 0.19
CA PRO A 382 -17.09 -14.59 -0.63
C PRO A 382 -18.09 -15.40 0.19
N TYR A 383 -17.66 -16.02 1.30
CA TYR A 383 -18.56 -16.76 2.20
C TYR A 383 -19.53 -15.82 2.92
N LEU A 384 -19.02 -14.67 3.41
CA LEU A 384 -19.87 -13.65 4.03
C LEU A 384 -20.90 -13.06 3.04
N ILE A 385 -20.54 -12.97 1.75
CA ILE A 385 -21.46 -12.54 0.69
C ILE A 385 -22.57 -13.58 0.48
N GLN A 386 -22.24 -14.89 0.53
CA GLN A 386 -23.19 -15.98 0.33
C GLN A 386 -24.14 -16.17 1.52
N ASP A 387 -23.64 -16.02 2.77
CA ASP A 387 -24.43 -16.14 4.00
C ASP A 387 -25.44 -15.00 4.17
N GLY A 388 -25.25 -13.90 3.46
CA GLY A 388 -26.11 -12.73 3.44
C GLY A 388 -25.31 -11.44 3.31
N PRO A 389 -25.68 -10.58 2.37
CA PRO A 389 -24.94 -9.35 2.09
C PRO A 389 -24.76 -8.45 3.32
N SER A 390 -25.73 -8.43 4.23
CA SER A 390 -25.68 -7.65 5.46
C SER A 390 -24.58 -8.14 6.42
N THR A 391 -24.26 -9.44 6.45
CA THR A 391 -23.24 -10.00 7.35
C THR A 391 -21.86 -9.40 7.09
N LEU A 392 -21.48 -9.25 5.82
CA LEU A 392 -20.22 -8.60 5.44
C LEU A 392 -20.17 -7.16 5.98
N PHE A 393 -21.21 -6.36 5.74
CA PHE A 393 -21.22 -4.95 6.15
C PHE A 393 -21.32 -4.76 7.67
N VAL A 394 -21.98 -5.67 8.39
CA VAL A 394 -21.97 -5.70 9.88
C VAL A 394 -20.55 -5.95 10.38
N ALA A 395 -19.84 -6.94 9.83
CA ALA A 395 -18.45 -7.23 10.21
C ALA A 395 -17.52 -6.05 9.91
N LEU A 396 -17.65 -5.41 8.73
CA LEU A 396 -16.87 -4.22 8.38
C LEU A 396 -17.22 -3.03 9.28
N THR A 397 -18.49 -2.82 9.64
CA THR A 397 -18.90 -1.74 10.55
C THR A 397 -18.29 -1.94 11.93
N ALA A 398 -18.29 -3.16 12.45
CA ALA A 398 -17.64 -3.51 13.72
C ALA A 398 -16.12 -3.26 13.64
N ALA A 399 -15.47 -3.65 12.55
CA ALA A 399 -14.05 -3.44 12.31
C ALA A 399 -13.68 -1.95 12.32
N VAL A 400 -14.41 -1.11 11.59
CA VAL A 400 -14.14 0.34 11.54
C VAL A 400 -14.45 1.03 12.85
N SER A 401 -15.51 0.59 13.57
CA SER A 401 -15.84 1.09 14.90
C SER A 401 -14.73 0.77 15.89
N PHE A 402 -14.20 -0.44 15.86
CA PHE A 402 -13.06 -0.86 16.67
C PHE A 402 -11.83 0.02 16.41
N THR A 403 -11.47 0.26 15.14
CA THR A 403 -10.28 1.07 14.81
C THR A 403 -10.45 2.54 15.20
N THR A 404 -11.64 3.10 15.04
CA THR A 404 -11.94 4.46 15.48
C THR A 404 -11.82 4.59 16.99
N ALA A 405 -12.36 3.61 17.74
CA ALA A 405 -12.21 3.54 19.19
C ALA A 405 -10.75 3.35 19.62
N LEU A 406 -10.01 2.44 18.96
CA LEU A 406 -8.59 2.20 19.22
C LEU A 406 -7.75 3.48 19.02
N GLY A 407 -7.97 4.20 17.94
CA GLY A 407 -7.30 5.47 17.66
C GLY A 407 -7.62 6.54 18.71
N TRP A 408 -8.90 6.68 19.07
CA TRP A 408 -9.37 7.70 20.01
C TRP A 408 -9.01 7.41 21.47
N PHE A 409 -9.15 6.18 21.93
CA PHE A 409 -8.96 5.86 23.35
C PHE A 409 -7.56 5.39 23.70
N VAL A 410 -6.83 4.78 22.77
CA VAL A 410 -5.51 4.17 23.00
C VAL A 410 -4.41 4.96 22.30
N ILE A 411 -4.40 5.00 20.96
CA ILE A 411 -3.23 5.50 20.22
C ILE A 411 -2.94 6.97 20.56
N ARG A 412 -3.96 7.82 20.65
CA ARG A 412 -3.76 9.24 20.99
C ARG A 412 -3.08 9.50 22.34
N LYS A 413 -3.07 8.50 23.23
CA LYS A 413 -2.47 8.60 24.57
C LYS A 413 -1.05 8.02 24.64
N LEU A 414 -0.62 7.36 23.55
CA LEU A 414 0.73 6.82 23.49
C LEU A 414 1.75 7.97 23.47
N PRO A 415 2.88 7.79 24.17
CA PRO A 415 3.93 8.80 24.15
C PRO A 415 4.48 8.95 22.74
N VAL A 416 4.58 10.20 22.28
CA VAL A 416 5.31 10.54 21.05
C VAL A 416 6.79 10.24 21.35
N ALA A 417 7.47 9.61 20.40
CA ALA A 417 8.89 9.38 20.52
C ALA A 417 9.59 10.75 20.40
N ASP A 418 10.06 11.27 21.53
CA ASP A 418 10.91 12.44 21.54
C ASP A 418 12.14 12.19 20.66
N ALA A 419 12.68 13.27 20.08
CA ALA A 419 13.91 13.23 19.31
C ALA A 419 15.14 12.99 20.23
N GLU A 420 15.05 12.01 21.13
CA GLU A 420 16.20 11.60 21.94
C GLU A 420 17.27 10.97 21.06
N PRO A 421 18.55 11.29 21.31
CA PRO A 421 19.65 10.63 20.62
C PRO A 421 19.50 9.11 20.78
N PHE A 422 19.67 8.38 19.71
CA PHE A 422 19.80 6.93 19.73
C PHE A 422 20.90 6.56 20.75
N GLU A 423 20.53 6.00 21.89
CA GLU A 423 21.48 5.30 22.75
C GLU A 423 21.80 3.97 22.06
N PRO A 424 23.02 3.81 21.49
CA PRO A 424 23.47 2.50 21.04
C PRO A 424 23.44 1.60 22.28
N ALA A 425 22.87 0.41 22.15
CA ALA A 425 22.79 -0.57 23.21
C ALA A 425 24.14 -0.61 23.96
N HIS A 426 24.12 -0.20 25.20
CA HIS A 426 25.29 -0.19 26.06
C HIS A 426 25.73 -1.63 26.21
N ASP A 427 26.81 -2.01 25.48
CA ASP A 427 27.15 -3.34 25.36
C ASP A 427 28.58 -3.71 25.39
N ALA A 428 28.90 -4.70 26.10
CA ALA A 428 30.06 -5.59 25.99
C ALA A 428 31.47 -4.98 26.08
N ARG A 429 31.70 -3.67 26.01
CA ARG A 429 33.05 -3.10 26.17
C ARG A 429 33.46 -2.79 27.64
N GLN A 430 32.53 -2.82 28.60
CA GLN A 430 32.89 -2.65 30.01
C GLN A 430 33.37 -3.93 30.69
N MET A 431 33.30 -5.10 30.10
CA MET A 431 33.82 -6.34 30.69
C MET A 431 35.28 -6.66 30.31
N VAL A 432 35.92 -5.87 29.46
CA VAL A 432 37.32 -6.09 29.07
C VAL A 432 38.32 -5.33 29.93
N HIS A 433 37.88 -4.35 30.71
CA HIS A 433 38.76 -3.55 31.58
C HIS A 433 38.91 -4.06 33.05
N LEU A 434 38.34 -5.21 33.40
CA LEU A 434 38.47 -5.81 34.71
C LEU A 434 39.37 -7.04 34.78
N SER A 435 40.18 -7.29 33.75
CA SER A 435 41.11 -8.44 33.74
C SER A 435 42.56 -8.04 33.41
N GLU A 436 43.04 -6.90 33.92
CA GLU A 436 44.49 -6.71 34.04
C GLU A 436 44.95 -7.17 35.43
N PRO A 437 45.83 -8.17 35.52
CA PRO A 437 46.41 -8.55 36.80
C PRO A 437 47.46 -7.51 37.19
N THR A 438 47.25 -6.94 38.36
CA THR A 438 48.30 -6.20 39.11
C THR A 438 49.54 -7.08 39.33
N MET A 439 50.65 -6.69 38.76
CA MET A 439 52.00 -6.94 39.23
C MET A 439 52.68 -5.65 39.60
#